data_9c44de6cafc4dc065bd26e61f7c33822
#
_entry.id   9c44de6cafc4dc065bd26e61f7c33822
#
_cell.length_a   1.000
_cell.length_b   1.000
_cell.length_c   1.000
_cell.angle_alpha   90.00
_cell.angle_beta   90.00
_cell.angle_gamma   90.00
#
_symmetry.space_group_name_H-M   'P 1'
#
loop_
_entity.id
_entity.type
_entity.pdbx_description
1 polymer ?
#
loop_
_entity_poly.entity_id
_entity_poly.type
_entity_poly.pdbx_seq_one_letter_code
_entity_poly.pdbx_strand_id
1 'polypeptide(L)'
;MFIENATQIILDVRRTLAIDGISYKKLYGEEYYVQEIFDSAELIANLDRNAVAVDHSVYDYIVYDSTTVEKPFALALDNDPDVKMFFKLPSRFKVDTPIGTYNPDWAVYVEIDGSKKLYFILETKGKTNELDLRGREDLKIRCGKAHFKAIGSSAELYVATKWNDFKVRNI
;
A
#
# COMPACT_ATOMS: atom_id res chain seq x y z
N MET A 1 28.88 -18.58 -9.63
CA MET A 1 29.11 -17.24 -9.00
C MET A 1 29.18 -16.10 -10.03
N PHE A 2 30.16 -16.01 -10.96
CA PHE A 2 30.24 -14.91 -11.95
C PHE A 2 29.06 -14.90 -12.94
N ILE A 3 28.75 -16.04 -13.54
CA ILE A 3 27.64 -16.18 -14.51
C ILE A 3 26.30 -15.89 -13.86
N GLU A 4 26.07 -16.35 -12.66
CA GLU A 4 24.84 -16.10 -11.90
C GLU A 4 24.68 -14.62 -11.59
N ASN A 5 25.74 -13.93 -11.15
CA ASN A 5 25.71 -12.50 -10.90
C ASN A 5 25.47 -11.70 -12.18
N ALA A 6 26.15 -12.05 -13.28
CA ALA A 6 25.95 -11.39 -14.55
C ALA A 6 24.52 -11.59 -15.09
N THR A 7 23.99 -12.80 -14.98
CA THR A 7 22.60 -13.10 -15.35
C THR A 7 21.61 -12.29 -14.51
N GLN A 8 21.82 -12.19 -13.19
CA GLN A 8 20.97 -11.42 -12.33
C GLN A 8 20.97 -9.93 -12.70
N ILE A 9 22.15 -9.34 -12.92
CA ILE A 9 22.30 -7.95 -13.34
C ILE A 9 21.56 -7.70 -14.67
N ILE A 10 21.72 -8.57 -15.66
CA ILE A 10 21.04 -8.45 -16.96
C ILE A 10 19.52 -8.52 -16.78
N LEU A 11 19.03 -9.44 -15.95
CA LEU A 11 17.60 -9.57 -15.68
C LEU A 11 17.05 -8.33 -14.99
N ASP A 12 17.76 -7.76 -14.03
CA ASP A 12 17.32 -6.59 -13.29
C ASP A 12 17.33 -5.33 -14.19
N VAL A 13 18.34 -5.15 -15.02
CA VAL A 13 18.36 -4.08 -16.02
C VAL A 13 17.21 -4.22 -17.02
N ARG A 14 16.95 -5.43 -17.55
CA ARG A 14 15.83 -5.68 -18.47
C ARG A 14 14.48 -5.39 -17.81
N ARG A 15 14.28 -5.77 -16.55
CA ARG A 15 13.07 -5.45 -15.79
C ARG A 15 12.90 -3.94 -15.62
N THR A 16 13.96 -3.24 -15.24
CA THR A 16 13.94 -1.78 -15.09
C THR A 16 13.56 -1.10 -16.40
N LEU A 17 14.18 -1.46 -17.51
CA LEU A 17 13.85 -0.92 -18.83
C LEU A 17 12.42 -1.24 -19.26
N ALA A 18 11.93 -2.44 -18.97
CA ALA A 18 10.56 -2.80 -19.25
C ALA A 18 9.57 -1.92 -18.46
N ILE A 19 9.86 -1.65 -17.19
CA ILE A 19 9.01 -0.81 -16.34
C ILE A 19 9.02 0.64 -16.79
N ASP A 20 10.16 1.18 -17.16
CA ASP A 20 10.28 2.56 -17.67
C ASP A 20 9.52 2.76 -18.99
N GLY A 21 9.30 1.69 -19.76
CA GLY A 21 8.49 1.67 -20.98
C GLY A 21 7.00 1.40 -20.79
N ILE A 22 6.55 1.07 -19.54
CA ILE A 22 5.14 0.76 -19.28
C ILE A 22 4.31 2.04 -19.30
N SER A 23 3.26 2.05 -20.10
CA SER A 23 2.19 3.05 -20.04
C SER A 23 0.91 2.39 -19.57
N TYR A 24 0.30 2.97 -18.53
CA TYR A 24 -1.03 2.58 -18.06
C TYR A 24 -2.08 3.43 -18.76
N LYS A 25 -3.17 2.80 -19.19
CA LYS A 25 -4.35 3.50 -19.70
C LYS A 25 -5.52 3.21 -18.77
N LYS A 26 -6.23 4.26 -18.39
CA LYS A 26 -7.48 4.12 -17.65
C LYS A 26 -8.53 3.47 -18.57
N LEU A 27 -9.14 2.40 -18.10
CA LEU A 27 -10.31 1.80 -18.76
C LEU A 27 -11.55 2.64 -18.43
N TYR A 28 -12.47 2.73 -19.38
CA TYR A 28 -13.73 3.47 -19.25
C TYR A 28 -14.90 2.51 -19.56
N GLY A 29 -16.07 2.83 -18.98
CA GLY A 29 -17.24 2.02 -19.16
C GLY A 29 -17.26 0.74 -18.32
N GLU A 30 -17.75 -0.34 -18.88
CA GLU A 30 -17.91 -1.64 -18.19
C GLU A 30 -16.62 -2.49 -18.15
N GLU A 31 -15.51 -1.96 -18.68
CA GLU A 31 -14.22 -2.68 -18.74
C GLU A 31 -13.42 -2.59 -17.42
N TYR A 32 -13.99 -2.06 -16.34
CA TYR A 32 -13.39 -2.09 -15.00
C TYR A 32 -14.06 -3.16 -14.15
N TYR A 33 -13.30 -3.76 -13.26
CA TYR A 33 -13.82 -4.69 -12.26
C TYR A 33 -13.83 -4.06 -10.87
N VAL A 34 -14.82 -4.42 -10.08
CA VAL A 34 -14.92 -4.02 -8.67
C VAL A 34 -14.31 -5.12 -7.81
N GLN A 35 -13.33 -4.77 -6.99
CA GLN A 35 -12.84 -5.69 -5.97
C GLN A 35 -13.79 -5.68 -4.77
N GLU A 36 -14.31 -6.83 -4.41
CA GLU A 36 -15.09 -7.01 -3.19
C GLU A 36 -14.14 -6.98 -1.98
N ILE A 37 -13.93 -5.80 -1.44
CA ILE A 37 -13.00 -5.58 -0.32
C ILE A 37 -13.65 -6.02 0.99
N PHE A 38 -14.96 -5.83 1.11
CA PHE A 38 -15.73 -6.01 2.34
C PHE A 38 -16.58 -7.29 2.37
N ASP A 39 -16.17 -8.31 1.63
CA ASP A 39 -16.82 -9.61 1.75
C ASP A 39 -16.68 -10.16 3.18
N SER A 40 -17.71 -10.84 3.65
CA SER A 40 -17.89 -11.37 5.00
C SER A 40 -16.92 -12.51 5.40
N ALA A 41 -15.69 -12.47 4.93
CA ALA A 41 -14.66 -13.37 5.43
C ALA A 41 -14.47 -13.12 6.94
N GLU A 42 -14.76 -14.10 7.74
CA GLU A 42 -14.59 -14.06 9.19
C GLU A 42 -13.15 -13.64 9.53
N LEU A 43 -13.00 -12.41 10.04
CA LEU A 43 -11.79 -11.99 10.69
C LEU A 43 -11.76 -12.63 12.07
N ILE A 44 -10.95 -13.66 12.24
CA ILE A 44 -10.72 -14.26 13.57
C ILE A 44 -9.85 -13.28 14.35
N ALA A 45 -10.53 -12.40 15.07
CA ALA A 45 -9.91 -11.47 16.01
C ALA A 45 -9.98 -12.04 17.42
N ASN A 46 -8.86 -12.05 18.11
CA ASN A 46 -8.84 -12.21 19.54
C ASN A 46 -8.66 -10.81 20.15
N LEU A 47 -9.74 -10.25 20.70
CA LEU A 47 -9.77 -8.88 21.23
C LEU A 47 -8.68 -8.61 22.27
N ASP A 48 -8.25 -9.63 23.01
CA ASP A 48 -7.21 -9.50 24.03
C ASP A 48 -5.78 -9.60 23.47
N ARG A 49 -5.60 -10.07 22.23
CA ARG A 49 -4.28 -10.41 21.71
C ARG A 49 -3.87 -9.64 20.45
N ASN A 50 -4.74 -9.53 19.46
CA ASN A 50 -4.40 -9.04 18.14
C ASN A 50 -5.43 -8.08 17.53
N ALA A 51 -6.28 -7.48 18.34
CA ALA A 51 -7.21 -6.45 17.90
C ALA A 51 -7.02 -5.17 18.72
N VAL A 52 -7.26 -4.03 18.09
CA VAL A 52 -7.28 -2.71 18.72
C VAL A 52 -8.53 -1.99 18.29
N ALA A 53 -9.24 -1.39 19.26
CA ALA A 53 -10.40 -0.55 18.99
C ALA A 53 -9.96 0.75 18.31
N VAL A 54 -10.76 1.22 17.37
CA VAL A 54 -10.51 2.45 16.58
C VAL A 54 -11.85 3.13 16.27
N ASP A 55 -11.81 4.46 16.12
CA ASP A 55 -12.99 5.28 15.88
C ASP A 55 -13.13 5.73 14.42
N HIS A 56 -12.02 5.88 13.68
CA HIS A 56 -12.00 6.37 12.30
C HIS A 56 -11.87 5.26 11.24
N SER A 57 -12.18 4.01 11.59
CA SER A 57 -12.17 2.92 10.63
C SER A 57 -13.59 2.50 10.22
N VAL A 58 -13.68 1.75 9.13
CA VAL A 58 -14.92 1.08 8.69
C VAL A 58 -15.36 -0.02 9.65
N TYR A 59 -14.42 -0.51 10.45
CA TYR A 59 -14.64 -1.54 11.47
C TYR A 59 -14.32 -0.98 12.86
N ASP A 60 -15.02 -1.41 13.87
CA ASP A 60 -14.78 -1.03 15.28
C ASP A 60 -13.41 -1.49 15.78
N TYR A 61 -12.81 -2.47 15.12
CA TYR A 61 -11.53 -3.06 15.49
C TYR A 61 -10.65 -3.29 14.28
N ILE A 62 -9.35 -3.01 14.45
CA ILE A 62 -8.30 -3.42 13.50
C ILE A 62 -7.59 -4.64 14.05
N VAL A 63 -7.57 -5.72 13.25
CA VAL A 63 -6.77 -6.92 13.54
C VAL A 63 -5.35 -6.69 13.03
N TYR A 64 -4.37 -6.88 13.90
CA TYR A 64 -2.95 -6.68 13.57
C TYR A 64 -2.14 -7.96 13.79
N ASP A 65 -1.13 -8.15 12.95
CA ASP A 65 -0.16 -9.25 13.05
C ASP A 65 1.11 -8.82 13.81
N SER A 66 1.36 -7.50 13.92
CA SER A 66 2.52 -6.93 14.58
C SER A 66 2.13 -5.90 15.64
N THR A 67 2.53 -6.15 16.88
CA THR A 67 2.37 -5.23 18.01
C THR A 67 3.32 -4.04 17.94
N THR A 68 4.42 -4.16 17.20
CA THR A 68 5.49 -3.14 17.12
C THR A 68 5.40 -2.24 15.89
N VAL A 69 4.66 -2.65 14.86
CA VAL A 69 4.55 -1.91 13.60
C VAL A 69 3.09 -1.59 13.28
N GLU A 70 2.24 -2.58 13.02
CA GLU A 70 0.85 -2.36 12.59
C GLU A 70 -0.02 -1.73 13.67
N LYS A 71 0.07 -2.19 14.92
CA LYS A 71 -0.71 -1.61 16.01
C LYS A 71 -0.40 -0.12 16.24
N PRO A 72 0.87 0.31 16.37
CA PRO A 72 1.20 1.74 16.46
C PRO A 72 0.79 2.54 15.22
N PHE A 73 0.84 1.93 14.03
CA PHE A 73 0.41 2.56 12.79
C PHE A 73 -1.11 2.84 12.81
N ALA A 74 -1.92 1.84 13.15
CA ALA A 74 -3.36 1.99 13.29
C ALA A 74 -3.75 3.07 14.30
N LEU A 75 -3.12 3.05 15.49
CA LEU A 75 -3.36 4.06 16.53
C LEU A 75 -2.93 5.47 16.09
N ALA A 76 -1.86 5.60 15.33
CA ALA A 76 -1.43 6.90 14.81
C ALA A 76 -2.40 7.44 13.75
N LEU A 77 -2.98 6.58 12.92
CA LEU A 77 -4.06 6.95 12.00
C LEU A 77 -5.31 7.40 12.73
N ASP A 78 -5.73 6.64 13.73
CA ASP A 78 -6.96 6.89 14.47
C ASP A 78 -6.90 8.18 15.31
N ASN A 79 -5.73 8.56 15.78
CA ASN A 79 -5.52 9.78 16.54
C ASN A 79 -5.24 11.03 15.67
N ASP A 80 -5.18 10.88 14.35
CA ASP A 80 -4.87 12.01 13.46
C ASP A 80 -6.16 12.72 13.01
N PRO A 81 -6.34 14.02 13.32
CA PRO A 81 -7.58 14.75 12.99
C PRO A 81 -7.80 14.94 11.48
N ASP A 82 -6.75 14.83 10.66
CA ASP A 82 -6.85 14.95 9.22
C ASP A 82 -7.27 13.63 8.56
N VAL A 83 -7.09 12.51 9.25
CA VAL A 83 -7.57 11.19 8.81
C VAL A 83 -9.07 11.11 9.08
N LYS A 84 -9.85 11.00 8.02
CA LYS A 84 -11.31 10.88 8.12
C LYS A 84 -11.79 9.44 8.15
N MET A 85 -11.03 8.58 7.50
CA MET A 85 -11.33 7.15 7.48
C MET A 85 -10.07 6.37 7.08
N PHE A 86 -9.88 5.21 7.67
CA PHE A 86 -8.84 4.27 7.25
C PHE A 86 -9.30 2.84 7.45
N PHE A 87 -8.63 1.90 6.80
CA PHE A 87 -8.83 0.48 7.04
C PHE A 87 -7.61 -0.34 6.58
N LYS A 88 -7.39 -1.46 7.26
CA LYS A 88 -6.41 -2.44 6.85
C LYS A 88 -6.96 -3.23 5.67
N LEU A 89 -6.24 -3.28 4.57
CA LEU A 89 -6.65 -3.98 3.37
C LEU A 89 -6.47 -5.49 3.54
N PRO A 90 -7.44 -6.30 3.12
CA PRO A 90 -7.30 -7.75 3.16
C PRO A 90 -6.26 -8.24 2.15
N SER A 91 -5.66 -9.38 2.40
CA SER A 91 -4.64 -10.00 1.52
C SER A 91 -5.17 -10.32 0.10
N ARG A 92 -6.48 -10.39 -0.07
CA ARG A 92 -7.15 -10.54 -1.37
C ARG A 92 -7.18 -9.26 -2.20
N PHE A 93 -7.05 -8.07 -1.57
CA PHE A 93 -6.90 -6.82 -2.31
C PHE A 93 -5.55 -6.80 -3.01
N LYS A 94 -5.57 -6.87 -4.32
CA LYS A 94 -4.35 -6.97 -5.13
C LYS A 94 -4.39 -5.97 -6.26
N VAL A 95 -3.27 -5.32 -6.48
CA VAL A 95 -3.03 -4.50 -7.67
C VAL A 95 -2.12 -5.31 -8.60
N ASP A 96 -2.62 -5.63 -9.78
CA ASP A 96 -1.86 -6.36 -10.77
C ASP A 96 -0.83 -5.46 -11.43
N THR A 97 0.39 -5.95 -11.52
CA THR A 97 1.48 -5.28 -12.24
C THR A 97 2.15 -6.25 -13.20
N PRO A 98 2.81 -5.76 -14.26
CA PRO A 98 3.48 -6.63 -15.23
C PRO A 98 4.57 -7.54 -14.65
N ILE A 99 5.00 -7.27 -13.42
CA ILE A 99 6.04 -8.05 -12.74
C ILE A 99 5.52 -8.82 -11.52
N GLY A 100 4.20 -8.88 -11.36
CA GLY A 100 3.50 -9.60 -10.30
C GLY A 100 2.56 -8.71 -9.50
N THR A 101 1.73 -9.34 -8.70
CA THR A 101 0.74 -8.66 -7.87
C THR A 101 1.40 -7.87 -6.73
N TYR A 102 0.75 -6.79 -6.35
CA TYR A 102 1.11 -5.92 -5.26
C TYR A 102 -0.09 -5.78 -4.32
N ASN A 103 0.16 -5.80 -3.03
CA ASN A 103 -0.89 -5.72 -2.01
C ASN A 103 -0.50 -4.63 -1.01
N PRO A 104 -1.11 -3.43 -1.08
CA PRO A 104 -0.94 -2.43 -0.04
C PRO A 104 -1.61 -2.89 1.26
N ASP A 105 -1.09 -2.46 2.39
CA ASP A 105 -1.58 -2.88 3.71
C ASP A 105 -2.72 -1.98 4.20
N TRP A 106 -2.69 -0.70 3.86
CA TRP A 106 -3.62 0.30 4.35
C TRP A 106 -4.23 1.13 3.23
N ALA A 107 -5.50 1.49 3.38
CA ALA A 107 -6.13 2.58 2.67
C ALA A 107 -6.49 3.68 3.67
N VAL A 108 -6.08 4.92 3.39
CA VAL A 108 -6.22 6.06 4.29
C VAL A 108 -6.81 7.24 3.54
N TYR A 109 -7.97 7.69 3.97
CA TYR A 109 -8.63 8.87 3.44
C TYR A 109 -8.38 10.08 4.33
N VAL A 110 -7.76 11.09 3.76
CA VAL A 110 -7.32 12.29 4.45
C VAL A 110 -8.02 13.52 3.87
N GLU A 111 -8.38 14.46 4.72
CA GLU A 111 -8.90 15.76 4.33
C GLU A 111 -8.16 16.87 5.07
N ILE A 112 -7.43 17.70 4.31
CA ILE A 112 -6.67 18.85 4.82
C ILE A 112 -7.03 20.07 4.01
N ASP A 113 -7.44 21.14 4.67
CA ASP A 113 -7.83 22.41 4.05
C ASP A 113 -8.83 22.26 2.88
N GLY A 114 -9.77 21.33 3.02
CA GLY A 114 -10.77 21.00 2.01
C GLY A 114 -10.25 20.14 0.84
N SER A 115 -8.96 19.82 0.82
CA SER A 115 -8.38 18.86 -0.13
C SER A 115 -8.55 17.43 0.36
N LYS A 116 -9.13 16.59 -0.49
CA LYS A 116 -9.44 15.19 -0.19
C LYS A 116 -8.52 14.27 -0.97
N LYS A 117 -7.82 13.37 -0.27
CA LYS A 117 -6.91 12.40 -0.88
C LYS A 117 -7.07 11.02 -0.30
N LEU A 118 -6.89 10.02 -1.14
CA LEU A 118 -6.85 8.61 -0.76
C LEU A 118 -5.42 8.08 -0.93
N TYR A 119 -4.83 7.62 0.16
CA TYR A 119 -3.51 7.01 0.14
C TYR A 119 -3.63 5.50 0.30
N PHE A 120 -2.94 4.77 -0.58
CA PHE A 120 -2.65 3.36 -0.37
C PHE A 120 -1.24 3.24 0.17
N ILE A 121 -1.08 2.61 1.32
CA ILE A 121 0.20 2.55 2.01
C ILE A 121 0.65 1.10 2.15
N LEU A 122 1.86 0.83 1.67
CA LEU A 122 2.61 -0.36 2.00
C LEU A 122 3.43 -0.08 3.26
N GLU A 123 3.13 -0.81 4.31
CA GLU A 123 3.92 -0.76 5.52
C GLU A 123 5.16 -1.64 5.38
N THR A 124 6.34 -1.08 5.63
CA THR A 124 7.58 -1.85 5.60
C THR A 124 8.16 -2.00 7.00
N LYS A 125 8.44 -3.21 7.41
CA LYS A 125 9.07 -3.54 8.69
C LYS A 125 10.52 -2.99 8.77
N GLY A 126 10.65 -1.68 8.92
CA GLY A 126 11.93 -1.00 9.16
C GLY A 126 12.83 -0.76 7.94
N LYS A 127 12.35 -0.96 6.71
CA LYS A 127 13.12 -0.72 5.49
C LYS A 127 12.42 0.30 4.60
N THR A 128 12.75 1.56 4.76
CA THR A 128 12.21 2.66 3.94
C THR A 128 13.14 3.12 2.83
N ASN A 129 14.43 2.72 2.88
CA ASN A 129 15.35 3.05 1.81
C ASN A 129 15.12 2.14 0.61
N GLU A 130 14.91 2.74 -0.56
CA GLU A 130 14.78 2.01 -1.84
C GLU A 130 15.97 1.08 -2.10
N LEU A 131 17.15 1.41 -1.54
CA LEU A 131 18.36 0.59 -1.60
C LEU A 131 18.28 -0.72 -0.77
N ASP A 132 17.41 -0.76 0.24
CA ASP A 132 17.23 -1.92 1.12
C ASP A 132 16.11 -2.85 0.65
N LEU A 133 15.27 -2.40 -0.28
CA LEU A 133 14.27 -3.23 -0.92
C LEU A 133 14.96 -4.12 -1.95
N ARG A 134 14.77 -5.41 -1.85
CA ARG A 134 15.25 -6.33 -2.90
C ARG A 134 14.65 -5.89 -4.22
N GLY A 135 15.46 -5.80 -5.28
CA GLY A 135 15.14 -5.16 -6.55
C GLY A 135 13.75 -5.48 -7.15
N ARG A 136 13.18 -6.66 -6.86
CA ARG A 136 11.81 -7.02 -7.29
C ARG A 136 10.71 -6.25 -6.54
N GLU A 137 10.91 -5.97 -5.25
CA GLU A 137 9.92 -5.24 -4.44
C GLU A 137 9.90 -3.76 -4.83
N ASP A 138 11.07 -3.15 -5.04
CA ASP A 138 11.17 -1.79 -5.54
C ASP A 138 10.48 -1.64 -6.91
N LEU A 139 10.72 -2.55 -7.82
CA LEU A 139 10.07 -2.55 -9.13
C LEU A 139 8.54 -2.68 -9.04
N LYS A 140 8.01 -3.49 -8.14
CA LYS A 140 6.56 -3.59 -7.91
C LYS A 140 5.98 -2.28 -7.35
N ILE A 141 6.69 -1.64 -6.43
CA ILE A 141 6.28 -0.34 -5.87
C ILE A 141 6.24 0.73 -6.97
N ARG A 142 7.26 0.79 -7.84
CA ARG A 142 7.29 1.70 -8.99
C ARG A 142 6.13 1.46 -9.95
N CYS A 143 5.83 0.20 -10.27
CA CYS A 143 4.67 -0.15 -11.09
C CYS A 143 3.37 0.26 -10.40
N GLY A 144 3.21 -0.01 -9.10
CA GLY A 144 2.04 0.40 -8.33
C GLY A 144 1.84 1.91 -8.35
N LYS A 145 2.89 2.70 -8.10
CA LYS A 145 2.84 4.17 -8.20
C LYS A 145 2.41 4.64 -9.60
N ALA A 146 2.97 4.06 -10.65
CA ALA A 146 2.59 4.39 -12.03
C ALA A 146 1.14 4.02 -12.33
N HIS A 147 0.65 2.89 -11.81
CA HIS A 147 -0.73 2.46 -11.94
C HIS A 147 -1.70 3.47 -11.29
N PHE A 148 -1.49 3.82 -10.02
CA PHE A 148 -2.34 4.78 -9.33
C PHE A 148 -2.32 6.18 -9.97
N LYS A 149 -1.15 6.62 -10.43
CA LYS A 149 -1.04 7.87 -11.20
C LYS A 149 -1.86 7.84 -12.49
N ALA A 150 -1.88 6.72 -13.19
CA ALA A 150 -2.62 6.58 -14.46
C ALA A 150 -4.13 6.52 -14.27
N ILE A 151 -4.62 6.01 -13.14
CA ILE A 151 -6.05 6.04 -12.80
C ILE A 151 -6.56 7.48 -12.73
N GLY A 152 -5.67 8.47 -12.49
CA GLY A 152 -6.01 9.88 -12.52
C GLY A 152 -7.00 10.28 -11.42
N SER A 153 -7.07 9.50 -10.35
CA SER A 153 -7.84 9.79 -9.15
C SER A 153 -6.97 10.53 -8.12
N SER A 154 -7.59 11.01 -7.06
CA SER A 154 -6.87 11.47 -5.87
C SER A 154 -6.21 10.34 -5.08
N ALA A 155 -6.08 9.15 -5.65
CA ALA A 155 -5.46 7.99 -5.02
C ALA A 155 -3.97 7.92 -5.34
N GLU A 156 -3.15 7.79 -4.33
CA GLU A 156 -1.69 7.73 -4.43
C GLU A 156 -1.15 6.53 -3.64
N LEU A 157 -0.05 5.94 -4.11
CA LEU A 157 0.62 4.82 -3.45
C LEU A 157 1.92 5.27 -2.81
N TYR A 158 2.09 4.91 -1.54
CA TYR A 158 3.30 5.22 -0.78
C TYR A 158 3.82 4.02 0.02
N VAL A 159 5.06 4.15 0.44
CA VAL A 159 5.73 3.22 1.36
C VAL A 159 6.02 3.97 2.64
N ALA A 160 5.58 3.43 3.77
CA ALA A 160 5.80 4.06 5.07
C ALA A 160 6.07 3.01 6.16
N THR A 161 6.90 3.37 7.15
CA THR A 161 7.09 2.60 8.38
C THR A 161 6.30 3.16 9.54
N LYS A 162 6.03 4.47 9.51
CA LYS A 162 5.26 5.19 10.52
C LYS A 162 4.39 6.24 9.84
N TRP A 163 3.16 6.39 10.32
CA TRP A 163 2.24 7.38 9.80
C TRP A 163 2.76 8.81 9.92
N ASN A 164 3.27 9.20 11.08
CA ASN A 164 3.73 10.56 11.32
C ASN A 164 4.89 10.97 10.40
N ASP A 165 5.83 10.04 10.16
CA ASP A 165 6.95 10.31 9.24
C ASP A 165 6.48 10.46 7.80
N PHE A 166 5.46 9.70 7.41
CA PHE A 166 4.81 9.82 6.11
C PHE A 166 4.09 11.16 5.97
N LYS A 167 3.28 11.54 6.96
CA LYS A 167 2.49 12.78 6.95
C LYS A 167 3.38 14.00 6.75
N VAL A 168 4.43 14.15 7.55
CA VAL A 168 5.37 15.29 7.47
C VAL A 168 6.03 15.44 6.10
N ARG A 169 6.21 14.33 5.35
CA ARG A 169 6.93 14.35 4.07
C ARG A 169 6.02 14.52 2.85
N ASN A 170 4.77 14.13 2.95
CA ASN A 170 3.90 13.95 1.78
C ASN A 170 2.57 14.71 1.86
N ILE A 171 2.26 15.25 3.01
CA ILE A 171 1.05 16.00 3.28
C ILE A 171 1.41 17.36 3.89
#